data_d0c09067e1f9b8221d7048d31c6daf8c
#
_entry.id   d0c09067e1f9b8221d7048d31c6daf8c
#
_cell.length_a   1.000
_cell.length_b   1.000
_cell.length_c   1.000
_cell.angle_alpha   90.00
_cell.angle_beta   90.00
_cell.angle_gamma   90.00
#
_symmetry.space_group_name_H-M   'P 1'
#
loop_
_entity.id
_entity.type
_entity.pdbx_description
1 polymer ?
#
loop_
_entity_poly.entity_id
_entity_poly.type
_entity_poly.pdbx_seq_one_letter_code
_entity_poly.pdbx_strand_id
1 'polypeptide(L)'
;MNELDLLVLGSGVAGLSAAVRGAEAGLSVGVLTKGELEQATTRWAQGGVAAALSRDPEELDLHLADTLAAGGGLCDPSAVRVLVDEGPRRVQELIALGAVFDVDEQGEYLLAREGGH
;
A
#
# COMPACT_ATOMS: atom_id res chain seq x y z
N MET A 1 -8.45 27.29 -19.24
CA MET A 1 -7.51 26.24 -18.80
C MET A 1 -7.89 25.90 -17.39
N ASN A 2 -8.20 24.63 -17.10
CA ASN A 2 -8.44 24.27 -15.71
C ASN A 2 -7.09 24.16 -15.01
N GLU A 3 -6.86 24.99 -14.03
CA GLU A 3 -5.69 24.88 -13.17
C GLU A 3 -5.88 23.67 -12.24
N LEU A 4 -4.83 22.86 -12.09
CA LEU A 4 -4.79 21.75 -11.15
C LEU A 4 -3.88 22.14 -9.97
N ASP A 5 -4.34 21.85 -8.76
CA ASP A 5 -3.53 21.99 -7.55
C ASP A 5 -2.56 20.82 -7.42
N LEU A 6 -2.96 19.64 -7.91
CA LEU A 6 -2.16 18.42 -7.85
C LEU A 6 -2.27 17.63 -9.16
N LEU A 7 -1.13 17.31 -9.77
CA LEU A 7 -1.05 16.38 -10.88
C LEU A 7 -0.33 15.09 -10.44
N VAL A 8 -1.03 13.97 -10.51
CA VAL A 8 -0.50 12.64 -10.18
C VAL A 8 -0.12 11.92 -11.47
N LEU A 9 1.11 11.46 -11.56
CA LEU A 9 1.62 10.68 -12.69
C LEU A 9 1.60 9.18 -12.36
N GLY A 10 0.67 8.45 -12.94
CA GLY A 10 0.47 7.03 -12.74
C GLY A 10 -0.78 6.70 -11.92
N SER A 11 -1.41 5.57 -12.26
CA SER A 11 -2.66 5.10 -11.65
C SER A 11 -2.48 3.83 -10.80
N GLY A 12 -1.27 3.58 -10.30
CA GLY A 12 -1.03 2.54 -9.29
C GLY A 12 -1.60 2.93 -7.92
N VAL A 13 -1.55 2.01 -6.96
CA VAL A 13 -2.11 2.22 -5.61
C VAL A 13 -1.58 3.49 -4.94
N ALA A 14 -0.29 3.79 -5.09
CA ALA A 14 0.30 5.00 -4.51
C ALA A 14 -0.25 6.28 -5.16
N GLY A 15 -0.32 6.32 -6.50
CA GLY A 15 -0.85 7.46 -7.24
C GLY A 15 -2.33 7.71 -6.94
N LEU A 16 -3.15 6.66 -6.99
CA LEU A 16 -4.57 6.76 -6.68
C LEU A 16 -4.83 7.15 -5.22
N SER A 17 -4.02 6.63 -4.28
CA SER A 17 -4.11 7.04 -2.87
C SER A 17 -3.82 8.53 -2.69
N ALA A 18 -2.78 9.06 -3.36
CA ALA A 18 -2.47 10.48 -3.32
C ALA A 18 -3.59 11.32 -3.96
N ALA A 19 -4.15 10.86 -5.10
CA ALA A 19 -5.23 11.55 -5.78
C ALA A 19 -6.50 11.64 -4.91
N VAL A 20 -6.90 10.53 -4.30
CA VAL A 20 -8.07 10.48 -3.40
C VAL A 20 -7.88 11.42 -2.20
N ARG A 21 -6.71 11.35 -1.54
CA ARG A 21 -6.40 12.23 -0.40
C ARG A 21 -6.38 13.70 -0.80
N GLY A 22 -5.83 14.03 -1.98
CA GLY A 22 -5.85 15.40 -2.49
C GLY A 22 -7.28 15.89 -2.73
N ALA A 23 -8.12 15.07 -3.35
CA ALA A 23 -9.52 15.39 -3.59
C ALA A 23 -10.34 15.55 -2.28
N GLU A 24 -10.12 14.66 -1.30
CA GLU A 24 -10.72 14.77 0.04
C GLU A 24 -10.31 16.07 0.76
N ALA A 25 -9.09 16.55 0.50
CA ALA A 25 -8.61 17.84 1.01
C ALA A 25 -9.15 19.06 0.23
N GLY A 26 -10.00 18.84 -0.77
CA GLY A 26 -10.62 19.90 -1.58
C GLY A 26 -9.75 20.41 -2.73
N LEU A 27 -8.67 19.72 -3.08
CA LEU A 27 -7.79 20.09 -4.18
C LEU A 27 -8.39 19.68 -5.53
N SER A 28 -8.10 20.48 -6.58
CA SER A 28 -8.34 20.13 -7.97
C SER A 28 -7.25 19.16 -8.42
N VAL A 29 -7.60 17.87 -8.55
CA VAL A 29 -6.63 16.80 -8.82
C VAL A 29 -6.79 16.25 -10.23
N GLY A 30 -5.67 16.12 -10.95
CA GLY A 30 -5.58 15.39 -12.20
C GLY A 30 -4.73 14.12 -12.08
N VAL A 31 -5.15 13.05 -12.72
CA VAL A 31 -4.36 11.80 -12.82
C VAL A 31 -4.00 11.58 -14.29
N LEU A 32 -2.71 11.50 -14.58
CA LEU A 32 -2.19 11.19 -15.92
C LEU A 32 -1.64 9.77 -15.93
N THR A 33 -2.14 8.96 -16.84
CA THR A 33 -1.71 7.56 -17.02
C THR A 33 -1.36 7.27 -18.48
N LYS A 34 -0.56 6.23 -18.72
CA LYS A 34 -0.17 5.80 -20.07
C LYS A 34 -1.32 5.23 -20.91
N GLY A 35 -2.31 4.67 -20.26
CA GLY A 35 -3.43 3.99 -20.89
C GLY A 35 -4.67 4.15 -20.04
N GLU A 36 -5.52 3.14 -20.02
CA GLU A 36 -6.70 3.15 -19.17
C GLU A 36 -6.32 3.25 -17.68
N LEU A 37 -7.16 3.92 -16.89
CA LEU A 37 -6.91 4.13 -15.47
C LEU A 37 -6.65 2.83 -14.71
N GLU A 38 -7.29 1.76 -15.14
CA GLU A 38 -7.20 0.42 -14.55
C GLU A 38 -5.96 -0.39 -14.97
N GLN A 39 -5.19 0.09 -15.97
CA GLN A 39 -4.01 -0.62 -16.51
C GLN A 39 -2.72 -0.27 -15.76
N ALA A 40 -2.77 -0.24 -14.45
CA ALA A 40 -1.59 -0.02 -13.61
C ALA A 40 -0.93 -1.35 -13.25
N THR A 41 0.37 -1.30 -12.93
CA THR A 41 1.14 -2.47 -12.48
C THR A 41 0.51 -3.14 -11.26
N THR A 42 -0.11 -2.37 -10.38
CA THR A 42 -0.81 -2.88 -9.19
C THR A 42 -1.91 -3.90 -9.54
N ARG A 43 -2.63 -3.71 -10.65
CA ARG A 43 -3.66 -4.66 -11.11
C ARG A 43 -3.07 -6.02 -11.50
N TRP A 44 -1.83 -6.04 -11.98
CA TRP A 44 -1.16 -7.24 -12.46
C TRP A 44 -0.24 -7.86 -11.42
N ALA A 45 -0.11 -7.23 -10.26
CA ALA A 45 0.64 -7.80 -9.15
C ALA A 45 -0.02 -9.10 -8.70
N GLN A 46 0.78 -10.18 -8.67
CA GLN A 46 0.36 -11.48 -8.11
C GLN A 46 0.84 -11.56 -6.67
N GLY A 47 -0.02 -12.05 -5.79
CA GLY A 47 0.27 -12.18 -4.38
C GLY A 47 -0.56 -11.25 -3.51
N GLY A 48 -0.15 -11.08 -2.29
CA GLY A 48 -0.83 -10.29 -1.28
C GLY A 48 -0.20 -8.91 -1.04
N VAL A 49 -0.61 -8.31 0.05
CA VAL A 49 0.00 -7.13 0.63
C VAL A 49 0.74 -7.54 1.89
N ALA A 50 2.03 -7.26 1.97
CA ALA A 50 2.82 -7.54 3.16
C ALA A 50 2.52 -6.51 4.25
N ALA A 51 1.94 -6.97 5.37
CA ALA A 51 1.69 -6.16 6.55
C ALA A 51 1.48 -7.05 7.78
N ALA A 52 2.11 -6.73 8.90
CA ALA A 52 1.90 -7.41 10.17
C ALA A 52 0.58 -6.92 10.82
N LEU A 53 -0.55 -7.49 10.42
CA LEU A 53 -1.88 -7.00 10.81
C LEU A 53 -2.16 -7.10 12.32
N SER A 54 -1.48 -7.98 13.04
CA SER A 54 -1.56 -8.10 14.51
C SER A 54 -1.08 -6.83 15.22
N ARG A 55 -0.19 -6.07 14.58
CA ARG A 55 0.56 -4.95 15.17
C ARG A 55 1.41 -5.35 16.38
N ASP A 56 1.76 -6.62 16.47
CA ASP A 56 2.70 -7.07 17.49
C ASP A 56 4.08 -6.44 17.21
N PRO A 57 4.73 -5.81 18.21
CA PRO A 57 6.04 -5.20 18.02
C PRO A 57 7.10 -6.18 17.51
N GLU A 58 7.05 -7.46 17.93
CA GLU A 58 7.99 -8.47 17.45
C GLU A 58 7.79 -8.79 15.97
N GLU A 59 6.54 -8.89 15.51
CA GLU A 59 6.23 -9.10 14.09
C GLU A 59 6.62 -7.89 13.22
N LEU A 60 6.39 -6.68 13.73
CA LEU A 60 6.82 -5.45 13.04
C LEU A 60 8.35 -5.39 12.92
N ASP A 61 9.08 -5.76 13.97
CA ASP A 61 10.55 -5.79 13.93
C ASP A 61 11.09 -6.89 13.01
N LEU A 62 10.45 -8.05 12.96
CA LEU A 62 10.78 -9.10 11.98
C LEU A 62 10.54 -8.62 10.55
N HIS A 63 9.39 -8.02 10.28
CA HIS A 63 9.08 -7.46 8.96
C HIS A 63 10.10 -6.38 8.53
N LEU A 64 10.50 -5.51 9.45
CA LEU A 64 11.57 -4.53 9.21
C LEU A 64 12.89 -5.21 8.84
N ALA A 65 13.31 -6.18 9.66
CA ALA A 65 14.59 -6.88 9.46
C ALA A 65 14.61 -7.62 8.11
N ASP A 66 13.55 -8.34 7.77
CA ASP A 66 13.40 -9.07 6.51
C ASP A 66 13.43 -8.13 5.29
N THR A 67 12.73 -7.00 5.40
CA THR A 67 12.72 -5.97 4.33
C THR A 67 14.10 -5.38 4.09
N LEU A 68 14.83 -5.04 5.16
CA LEU A 68 16.19 -4.52 5.06
C LEU A 68 17.17 -5.56 4.50
N ALA A 69 17.02 -6.83 4.91
CA ALA A 69 17.86 -7.93 4.40
C ALA A 69 17.60 -8.17 2.91
N ALA A 70 16.34 -8.25 2.50
CA ALA A 70 15.96 -8.43 1.09
C ALA A 70 16.40 -7.25 0.21
N GLY A 71 16.43 -6.06 0.76
CA GLY A 71 16.86 -4.85 0.06
C GLY A 71 18.36 -4.77 -0.23
N GLY A 72 19.19 -5.66 0.36
CA GLY A 72 20.61 -5.79 0.03
C GLY A 72 21.43 -4.51 0.24
N GLY A 73 21.06 -3.67 1.19
CA GLY A 73 21.73 -2.41 1.48
C GLY A 73 21.24 -1.20 0.67
N LEU A 74 20.23 -1.36 -0.18
CA LEU A 74 19.64 -0.27 -0.97
C LEU A 74 18.49 0.45 -0.26
N CYS A 75 18.01 -0.09 0.86
CA CYS A 75 16.92 0.51 1.62
C CYS A 75 17.39 1.69 2.48
N ASP A 76 16.54 2.71 2.59
CA ASP A 76 16.60 3.67 3.69
C ASP A 76 15.88 3.08 4.91
N PRO A 77 16.59 2.76 6.01
CA PRO A 77 15.98 2.13 7.17
C PRO A 77 14.85 2.95 7.81
N SER A 78 14.95 4.28 7.76
CA SER A 78 13.90 5.15 8.31
C SER A 78 12.63 5.11 7.48
N ALA A 79 12.75 5.06 6.17
CA ALA A 79 11.61 4.91 5.27
C ALA A 79 10.95 3.53 5.43
N VAL A 80 11.75 2.46 5.57
CA VAL A 80 11.23 1.11 5.81
C VAL A 80 10.50 1.03 7.15
N ARG A 81 11.03 1.66 8.20
CA ARG A 81 10.35 1.72 9.52
C ARG A 81 8.96 2.35 9.39
N VAL A 82 8.84 3.49 8.73
CA VAL A 82 7.55 4.15 8.51
C VAL A 82 6.58 3.24 7.73
N LEU A 83 7.07 2.57 6.68
CA LEU A 83 6.26 1.66 5.87
C LEU A 83 5.73 0.49 6.71
N VAL A 84 6.58 -0.13 7.52
CA VAL A 84 6.22 -1.29 8.35
C VAL A 84 5.26 -0.88 9.47
N ASP A 85 5.54 0.21 10.17
CA ASP A 85 4.72 0.66 11.31
C ASP A 85 3.34 1.15 10.87
N GLU A 86 3.25 1.83 9.72
CA GLU A 86 1.98 2.34 9.19
C GLU A 86 1.21 1.32 8.36
N GLY A 87 1.88 0.32 7.77
CA GLY A 87 1.32 -0.65 6.84
C GLY A 87 0.00 -1.27 7.29
N PRO A 88 -0.08 -1.84 8.50
CA PRO A 88 -1.30 -2.47 9.00
C PRO A 88 -2.50 -1.54 9.01
N ARG A 89 -2.30 -0.30 9.43
CA ARG A 89 -3.37 0.71 9.42
C ARG A 89 -3.79 1.07 8.01
N ARG A 90 -2.84 1.20 7.08
CA ARG A 90 -3.13 1.55 5.68
C ARG A 90 -3.89 0.45 4.96
N VAL A 91 -3.58 -0.82 5.25
CA VAL A 91 -4.36 -1.96 4.73
C VAL A 91 -5.81 -1.92 5.25
N GLN A 92 -6.02 -1.62 6.54
CA GLN A 92 -7.37 -1.46 7.09
C GLN A 92 -8.14 -0.30 6.45
N GLU A 93 -7.47 0.82 6.14
CA GLU A 93 -8.09 1.93 5.40
C GLU A 93 -8.51 1.51 3.99
N LEU A 94 -7.70 0.70 3.27
CA LEU A 94 -8.07 0.16 1.96
C LEU A 94 -9.30 -0.76 2.05
N ILE A 95 -9.36 -1.61 3.06
CA ILE A 95 -10.53 -2.48 3.31
C ILE A 95 -11.77 -1.63 3.54
N ALA A 96 -11.67 -0.57 4.34
CA ALA A 96 -12.77 0.35 4.59
C ALA A 96 -13.24 1.09 3.32
N LEU A 97 -12.35 1.30 2.37
CA LEU A 97 -12.66 1.84 1.04
C LEU A 97 -13.25 0.81 0.06
N GLY A 98 -13.37 -0.45 0.47
CA GLY A 98 -13.97 -1.52 -0.33
C GLY A 98 -12.99 -2.48 -1.00
N ALA A 99 -11.70 -2.45 -0.64
CA ALA A 99 -10.78 -3.48 -1.09
C ALA A 99 -11.18 -4.84 -0.52
N VAL A 100 -11.24 -5.86 -1.37
CA VAL A 100 -11.63 -7.21 -1.00
C VAL A 100 -10.38 -8.09 -0.97
N PHE A 101 -10.17 -8.75 0.15
CA PHE A 101 -9.14 -9.75 0.35
C PHE A 101 -9.78 -11.12 0.58
N ASP A 102 -9.04 -12.18 0.31
CA ASP A 102 -9.52 -13.53 0.54
C ASP A 102 -9.71 -13.79 2.03
N VAL A 103 -10.79 -14.48 2.36
CA VAL A 103 -11.15 -14.88 3.72
C VAL A 103 -11.39 -16.38 3.79
N ASP A 104 -11.25 -16.96 4.96
CA ASP A 104 -11.60 -18.34 5.24
C ASP A 104 -13.11 -18.54 5.42
N GLU A 105 -13.51 -19.78 5.75
CA GLU A 105 -14.93 -20.14 5.99
C GLU A 105 -15.55 -19.43 7.20
N GLN A 106 -14.71 -18.92 8.11
CA GLN A 106 -15.11 -18.19 9.31
C GLN A 106 -15.17 -16.67 9.05
N GLY A 107 -14.70 -16.19 7.89
CA GLY A 107 -14.66 -14.79 7.51
C GLY A 107 -13.40 -14.06 7.98
N GLU A 108 -12.39 -14.79 8.46
CA GLU A 108 -11.08 -14.23 8.83
C GLU A 108 -10.17 -14.12 7.60
N TYR A 109 -9.33 -13.09 7.54
CA TYR A 109 -8.42 -12.89 6.41
C TYR A 109 -7.42 -14.03 6.28
N LEU A 110 -7.24 -14.51 5.04
CA LEU A 110 -6.21 -15.49 4.74
C LEU A 110 -4.84 -14.80 4.80
N LEU A 111 -4.07 -15.16 5.82
CA LEU A 111 -2.72 -14.67 6.02
C LEU A 111 -1.70 -15.71 5.59
N ALA A 112 -0.65 -15.27 4.91
CA ALA A 112 0.50 -16.11 4.57
C ALA A 112 1.75 -15.52 5.22
N ARG A 113 2.67 -16.40 5.65
CA ARG A 113 3.99 -15.96 6.09
C ARG A 113 4.89 -15.78 4.89
N GLU A 114 5.51 -14.60 4.84
CA GLU A 114 6.54 -14.26 3.88
C GLU A 114 7.83 -13.94 4.66
N GLY A 115 8.79 -14.84 4.63
CA GLY A 115 10.00 -14.69 5.45
C GLY A 115 9.77 -15.06 6.91
N GLY A 116 10.16 -14.19 7.85
CA GLY A 116 10.04 -14.38 9.29
C GLY A 116 8.76 -13.84 9.92
N HIS A 117 8.01 -13.07 9.17
CA HIS A 117 6.78 -12.41 9.66
C HIS A 117 5.52 -12.94 9.00
#